data_ffedb86c5eb3239f4b4765747b6d3e58
#
_entry.id   ffedb86c5eb3239f4b4765747b6d3e58
#
_cell.length_a   1.000
_cell.length_b   1.000
_cell.length_c   1.000
_cell.angle_alpha   90.00
_cell.angle_beta   90.00
_cell.angle_gamma   90.00
#
_symmetry.space_group_name_H-M   'P 1'
#
loop_
_entity.id
_entity.type
_entity.pdbx_description
1 polymer ?
#
loop_
_entity_poly.entity_id
_entity_poly.type
_entity_poly.pdbx_seq_one_letter_code
_entity_poly.pdbx_strand_id
1 'polypeptide(L)'
;MNQIAERWAPHGVGSIFLYTHEAHPGEYYPHLTSFEQKLRHARDLRDKLGVTRPILVDALDGACHRAYGSMPNMIWIMTNAGVPVYKADWTDANSVQNALEYFVAVPGRRRAGERLAPFHVERMDLRNQDREAFYKGLERNGPKAVREFRAAFG
;
A
#
# COMPACT_ATOMS: atom_id res chain seq x y z
N MET A 1 5.15 1.56 -7.06
CA MET A 1 5.28 2.27 -5.74
C MET A 1 6.73 2.61 -5.38
N ASN A 2 7.73 1.73 -5.60
CA ASN A 2 9.14 2.11 -5.36
C ASN A 2 9.55 3.35 -6.16
N GLN A 3 9.27 3.37 -7.47
CA GLN A 3 9.57 4.51 -8.34
C GLN A 3 8.90 5.82 -7.86
N ILE A 4 7.66 5.73 -7.34
CA ILE A 4 6.98 6.90 -6.76
C ILE A 4 7.72 7.35 -5.50
N ALA A 5 8.10 6.45 -4.61
CA ALA A 5 8.86 6.78 -3.41
C ALA A 5 10.20 7.45 -3.75
N GLU A 6 10.94 6.90 -4.71
CA GLU A 6 12.22 7.45 -5.19
C GLU A 6 12.04 8.84 -5.82
N ARG A 7 11.02 9.01 -6.66
CA ARG A 7 10.70 10.28 -7.32
C ARG A 7 10.41 11.39 -6.31
N TRP A 8 9.67 11.08 -5.24
CA TRP A 8 9.21 12.08 -4.29
C TRP A 8 10.14 12.29 -3.08
N ALA A 9 11.11 11.41 -2.86
CA ALA A 9 12.08 11.56 -1.77
C ALA A 9 12.83 12.92 -1.80
N PRO A 10 13.30 13.44 -2.95
CA PRO A 10 13.94 14.76 -3.01
C PRO A 10 13.01 15.93 -2.64
N HIS A 11 11.69 15.70 -2.66
CA HIS A 11 10.67 16.67 -2.28
C HIS A 11 10.25 16.56 -0.80
N GLY A 12 11.01 15.83 0.00
CA GLY A 12 10.76 15.66 1.44
C GLY A 12 9.66 14.67 1.78
N VAL A 13 9.28 13.80 0.84
CA VAL A 13 8.28 12.74 1.07
C VAL A 13 8.97 11.46 1.52
N GLY A 14 8.77 11.08 2.79
CA GLY A 14 9.12 9.77 3.30
C GLY A 14 8.09 8.71 2.87
N SER A 15 8.53 7.50 2.56
CA SER A 15 7.64 6.39 2.23
C SER A 15 8.04 5.16 3.03
N ILE A 16 7.07 4.53 3.68
CA ILE A 16 7.23 3.26 4.39
C ILE A 16 6.26 2.24 3.84
N PHE A 17 6.58 0.98 4.02
CA PHE A 17 5.67 -0.14 3.80
C PHE A 17 5.32 -0.74 5.17
N LEU A 18 4.03 -0.84 5.49
CA LEU A 18 3.58 -1.54 6.71
C LEU A 18 3.13 -2.94 6.33
N TYR A 19 3.90 -3.95 6.77
CA TYR A 19 3.51 -5.34 6.60
C TYR A 19 2.52 -5.76 7.70
N THR A 20 1.30 -6.09 7.30
CA THR A 20 0.17 -6.35 8.21
C THR A 20 -0.11 -7.84 8.36
N HIS A 21 -0.67 -8.49 7.35
CA HIS A 21 -0.98 -9.92 7.33
C HIS A 21 -1.04 -10.44 5.89
N GLU A 22 -1.12 -11.75 5.72
CA GLU A 22 -1.33 -12.37 4.41
C GLU A 22 -2.81 -12.31 4.05
N ALA A 23 -3.13 -11.51 3.02
CA ALA A 23 -4.51 -11.38 2.55
C ALA A 23 -5.00 -12.66 1.86
N HIS A 24 -4.11 -13.39 1.21
CA HIS A 24 -4.38 -14.63 0.48
C HIS A 24 -3.36 -15.70 0.88
N PRO A 25 -3.50 -16.30 2.07
CA PRO A 25 -2.54 -17.28 2.55
C PRO A 25 -2.54 -18.54 1.68
N GLY A 26 -1.36 -19.07 1.47
CA GLY A 26 -1.11 -20.28 0.69
C GLY A 26 -0.02 -21.15 1.32
N GLU A 27 0.51 -22.10 0.58
CA GLU A 27 1.52 -23.03 1.08
C GLU A 27 2.84 -22.34 1.41
N TYR A 28 3.25 -21.34 0.63
CA TYR A 28 4.54 -20.67 0.78
C TYR A 28 4.48 -19.48 1.76
N TYR A 29 3.33 -18.83 1.83
CA TYR A 29 3.04 -17.77 2.77
C TYR A 29 1.73 -18.07 3.50
N PRO A 30 1.76 -18.99 4.49
CA PRO A 30 0.57 -19.40 5.24
C PRO A 30 0.12 -18.30 6.20
N HIS A 31 -1.04 -18.52 6.82
CA HIS A 31 -1.51 -17.68 7.92
C HIS A 31 -0.42 -17.50 8.98
N LEU A 32 -0.29 -16.26 9.47
CA LEU A 32 0.70 -15.90 10.45
C LEU A 32 0.32 -16.44 11.84
N THR A 33 1.19 -17.28 12.40
CA THR A 33 1.02 -17.89 13.73
C THR A 33 2.06 -17.41 14.73
N SER A 34 3.12 -16.73 14.26
CA SER A 34 4.15 -16.16 15.12
C SER A 34 4.73 -14.87 14.52
N PHE A 35 5.23 -14.00 15.41
CA PHE A 35 5.88 -12.76 14.97
C PHE A 35 7.19 -13.03 14.20
N GLU A 36 7.88 -14.09 14.55
CA GLU A 36 9.10 -14.52 13.87
C GLU A 36 8.83 -14.97 12.42
N GLN A 37 7.75 -15.71 12.21
CA GLN A 37 7.26 -16.03 10.86
C GLN A 37 6.92 -14.75 10.10
N LYS A 38 6.21 -13.82 10.72
CA LYS A 38 5.84 -12.53 10.13
C LYS A 38 7.07 -11.73 9.69
N LEU A 39 8.11 -11.71 10.51
CA LEU A 39 9.37 -11.06 10.15
C LEU A 39 10.06 -11.73 8.96
N ARG A 40 10.01 -13.05 8.83
CA ARG A 40 10.55 -13.75 7.65
C ARG A 40 9.81 -13.36 6.39
N HIS A 41 8.47 -13.37 6.40
CA HIS A 41 7.66 -12.94 5.26
C HIS A 41 7.94 -11.47 4.88
N ALA A 42 8.07 -10.59 5.86
CA ALA A 42 8.41 -9.19 5.62
C ALA A 42 9.81 -9.01 4.99
N ARG A 43 10.78 -9.83 5.36
CA ARG A 43 12.11 -9.84 4.71
C ARG A 43 12.01 -10.29 3.26
N ASP A 44 11.17 -11.27 2.96
CA ASP A 44 10.94 -11.74 1.60
C ASP A 44 10.36 -10.65 0.68
N LEU A 45 9.58 -9.71 1.18
CA LEU A 45 9.13 -8.54 0.41
C LEU A 45 10.32 -7.70 -0.08
N ARG A 46 11.34 -7.54 0.73
CA ARG A 46 12.57 -6.84 0.35
C ARG A 46 13.42 -7.70 -0.59
N ASP A 47 13.70 -8.91 -0.18
CA ASP A 47 14.75 -9.75 -0.78
C ASP A 47 14.28 -10.43 -2.07
N LYS A 48 12.99 -10.80 -2.15
CA LYS A 48 12.41 -11.51 -3.31
C LYS A 48 11.52 -10.63 -4.19
N LEU A 49 10.84 -9.63 -3.60
CA LEU A 49 9.92 -8.78 -4.34
C LEU A 49 10.47 -7.36 -4.58
N GLY A 50 11.68 -7.07 -4.10
CA GLY A 50 12.39 -5.83 -4.39
C GLY A 50 11.74 -4.58 -3.79
N VAL A 51 11.09 -4.67 -2.63
CA VAL A 51 10.59 -3.49 -1.92
C VAL A 51 11.79 -2.73 -1.35
N THR A 52 12.07 -1.55 -1.88
CA THR A 52 13.23 -0.71 -1.51
C THR A 52 12.95 0.22 -0.33
N ARG A 53 11.67 0.46 -0.02
CA ARG A 53 11.24 1.30 1.09
C ARG A 53 11.43 0.61 2.44
N PRO A 54 11.63 1.34 3.55
CA PRO A 54 11.59 0.74 4.88
C PRO A 54 10.32 -0.06 5.10
N ILE A 55 10.46 -1.28 5.59
CA ILE A 55 9.35 -2.18 5.90
C ILE A 55 9.19 -2.21 7.41
N LEU A 56 8.10 -1.67 7.90
CA LEU A 56 7.66 -1.83 9.28
C LEU A 56 6.76 -3.05 9.39
N VAL A 57 6.86 -3.76 10.50
CA VAL A 57 6.06 -4.98 10.73
C VAL A 57 5.12 -4.73 11.88
N ASP A 58 3.83 -4.83 11.61
CA ASP A 58 2.78 -4.71 12.63
C ASP A 58 2.86 -5.86 13.66
N ALA A 59 2.35 -5.65 14.84
CA ALA A 59 2.17 -6.72 15.82
C ALA A 59 1.38 -7.90 15.25
N LEU A 60 1.55 -9.09 15.83
CA LEU A 60 0.90 -10.30 15.30
C LEU A 60 -0.63 -10.19 15.32
N ASP A 61 -1.17 -9.51 16.32
CA ASP A 61 -2.60 -9.24 16.46
C ASP A 61 -3.13 -8.18 15.50
N GLY A 62 -2.26 -7.49 14.74
CA GLY A 62 -2.67 -6.49 13.76
C GLY A 62 -3.16 -5.17 14.37
N ALA A 63 -2.65 -4.77 15.51
CA ALA A 63 -3.10 -3.55 16.22
C ALA A 63 -2.97 -2.28 15.37
N CYS A 64 -1.83 -2.11 14.69
CA CYS A 64 -1.63 -0.96 13.81
C CYS A 64 -2.56 -1.02 12.59
N HIS A 65 -2.69 -2.18 11.95
CA HIS A 65 -3.60 -2.37 10.82
C HIS A 65 -5.04 -1.99 11.17
N ARG A 66 -5.55 -2.44 12.33
CA ARG A 66 -6.90 -2.09 12.79
C ARG A 66 -7.06 -0.59 13.05
N ALA A 67 -6.03 0.07 13.56
CA ALA A 67 -6.07 1.51 13.82
C ALA A 67 -6.18 2.35 12.55
N TYR A 68 -5.57 1.89 11.45
CA TYR A 68 -5.61 2.57 10.14
C TYR A 68 -6.73 2.08 9.21
N GLY A 69 -7.46 1.04 9.59
CA GLY A 69 -8.50 0.39 8.80
C GLY A 69 -8.19 -1.09 8.63
N SER A 70 -9.03 -1.86 7.96
CA SER A 70 -8.91 -3.32 7.90
C SER A 70 -8.66 -3.86 6.49
N MET A 71 -8.47 -2.98 5.51
CA MET A 71 -8.23 -3.42 4.14
C MET A 71 -6.75 -3.79 3.92
N PRO A 72 -6.45 -4.87 3.19
CA PRO A 72 -5.09 -5.40 3.09
C PRO A 72 -4.13 -4.55 2.25
N ASN A 73 -4.63 -3.66 1.41
CA ASN A 73 -3.82 -2.88 0.46
C ASN A 73 -4.15 -1.39 0.52
N MET A 74 -4.24 -0.85 1.73
CA MET A 74 -4.50 0.58 1.93
C MET A 74 -3.26 1.43 1.71
N ILE A 75 -3.52 2.71 1.44
CA ILE A 75 -2.50 3.75 1.49
C ILE A 75 -3.00 4.97 2.26
N TRP A 76 -2.09 5.60 2.97
CA TRP A 76 -2.28 6.85 3.67
C TRP A 76 -1.17 7.83 3.29
N ILE A 77 -1.53 9.10 3.07
CA ILE A 77 -0.57 10.20 2.98
C ILE A 77 -0.86 11.13 4.15
N MET A 78 0.18 11.44 4.90
CA MET A 78 0.11 12.29 6.09
C MET A 78 1.07 13.47 5.96
N THR A 79 0.73 14.57 6.58
CA THR A 79 1.67 15.68 6.77
C THR A 79 2.76 15.30 7.79
N ASN A 80 3.82 16.09 7.87
CA ASN A 80 4.87 15.89 8.89
C ASN A 80 4.34 16.06 10.34
N ALA A 81 3.18 16.68 10.51
CA ALA A 81 2.47 16.76 11.79
C ALA A 81 1.55 15.57 12.08
N GLY A 82 1.56 14.53 11.23
CA GLY A 82 0.73 13.33 11.39
C GLY A 82 -0.74 13.51 10.97
N VAL A 83 -1.09 14.61 10.31
CA VAL A 83 -2.46 14.85 9.84
C VAL A 83 -2.67 14.08 8.53
N PRO A 84 -3.69 13.18 8.45
CA PRO A 84 -4.04 12.51 7.22
C PRO A 84 -4.58 13.51 6.19
N VAL A 85 -4.05 13.47 4.97
CA VAL A 85 -4.49 14.31 3.85
C VAL A 85 -5.02 13.50 2.67
N TYR A 86 -4.70 12.21 2.63
CA TYR A 86 -5.23 11.28 1.64
C TYR A 86 -5.30 9.88 2.22
N LYS A 87 -6.38 9.17 1.91
CA LYS A 87 -6.56 7.75 2.21
C LYS A 87 -7.18 7.06 1.00
N ALA A 88 -6.72 5.86 0.69
CA ALA A 88 -7.42 4.95 -0.19
C ALA A 88 -7.39 3.53 0.37
N ASP A 89 -8.50 2.82 0.24
CA ASP A 89 -8.62 1.42 0.67
C ASP A 89 -7.96 0.45 -0.31
N TRP A 90 -7.51 0.98 -1.45
CA TRP A 90 -6.71 0.26 -2.43
C TRP A 90 -5.60 1.14 -2.97
N THR A 91 -4.37 0.63 -2.95
CA THR A 91 -3.21 1.34 -3.46
C THR A 91 -3.23 1.33 -4.99
N ASP A 92 -3.46 2.50 -5.58
CA ASP A 92 -3.32 2.75 -7.01
C ASP A 92 -2.20 3.77 -7.24
N ALA A 93 -1.24 3.41 -8.08
CA ALA A 93 -0.03 4.21 -8.28
C ALA A 93 -0.34 5.61 -8.87
N ASN A 94 -1.27 5.70 -9.81
CA ASN A 94 -1.62 6.98 -10.45
C ASN A 94 -2.36 7.90 -9.46
N SER A 95 -3.27 7.34 -8.68
CA SER A 95 -4.00 8.10 -7.65
C SER A 95 -3.05 8.65 -6.59
N VAL A 96 -2.05 7.85 -6.17
CA VAL A 96 -1.02 8.28 -5.22
C VAL A 96 -0.13 9.37 -5.81
N GLN A 97 0.28 9.22 -7.07
CA GLN A 97 1.06 10.22 -7.78
C GLN A 97 0.32 11.56 -7.84
N ASN A 98 -0.94 11.58 -8.26
CA ASN A 98 -1.77 12.78 -8.33
C ASN A 98 -1.97 13.45 -6.95
N ALA A 99 -2.17 12.64 -5.91
CA ALA A 99 -2.28 13.16 -4.56
C ALA A 99 -0.98 13.82 -4.08
N LEU A 100 0.17 13.20 -4.35
CA LEU A 100 1.47 13.76 -3.98
C LEU A 100 1.76 15.06 -4.75
N GLU A 101 1.49 15.12 -6.05
CA GLU A 101 1.61 16.34 -6.86
C GLU A 101 0.82 17.50 -6.26
N TYR A 102 -0.42 17.23 -5.86
CA TYR A 102 -1.24 18.25 -5.23
C TYR A 102 -0.69 18.66 -3.86
N PHE A 103 -0.51 17.72 -2.93
CA PHE A 103 -0.19 18.05 -1.54
C PHE A 103 1.21 18.62 -1.34
N VAL A 104 2.20 18.19 -2.12
CA VAL A 104 3.56 18.76 -2.06
C VAL A 104 3.57 20.20 -2.59
N ALA A 105 2.73 20.55 -3.56
CA ALA A 105 2.61 21.90 -4.08
C ALA A 105 1.85 22.87 -3.15
N VAL A 106 0.96 22.38 -2.29
CA VAL A 106 0.06 23.19 -1.43
C VAL A 106 0.80 24.27 -0.63
N PRO A 107 1.92 23.99 0.08
CA PRO A 107 2.59 25.02 0.87
C PRO A 107 3.13 26.19 0.02
N GLY A 108 3.64 25.89 -1.16
CA GLY A 108 4.12 26.92 -2.11
C GLY A 108 2.98 27.77 -2.65
N ARG A 109 1.92 27.14 -3.08
CA ARG A 109 0.72 27.78 -3.62
C ARG A 109 0.04 28.69 -2.59
N ARG A 110 -0.05 28.24 -1.31
CA ARG A 110 -0.55 29.07 -0.21
C ARG A 110 0.32 30.31 0.03
N ARG A 111 1.65 30.17 0.00
CA ARG A 111 2.54 31.31 0.14
C ARG A 111 2.43 32.31 -1.02
N ALA A 112 2.10 31.83 -2.21
CA ALA A 112 1.82 32.67 -3.37
C ALA A 112 0.42 33.34 -3.34
N GLY A 113 -0.37 33.11 -2.28
CA GLY A 113 -1.71 33.69 -2.14
C GLY A 113 -2.78 33.03 -3.01
N GLU A 114 -2.51 31.83 -3.55
CA GLU A 114 -3.50 31.13 -4.37
C GLU A 114 -4.68 30.63 -3.53
N ARG A 115 -5.90 30.80 -4.09
CA ARG A 115 -7.08 30.16 -3.55
C ARG A 115 -7.09 28.69 -3.99
N LEU A 116 -6.87 27.78 -3.04
CA LEU A 116 -6.82 26.36 -3.31
C LEU A 116 -8.22 25.74 -3.29
N ALA A 117 -8.54 24.96 -4.31
CA ALA A 117 -9.66 24.02 -4.24
C ALA A 117 -9.31 22.84 -3.33
N PRO A 118 -10.28 22.17 -2.70
CA PRO A 118 -10.04 20.88 -2.05
C PRO A 118 -9.48 19.86 -3.05
N PHE A 119 -8.63 18.93 -2.55
CA PHE A 119 -8.21 17.79 -3.37
C PHE A 119 -9.43 16.95 -3.73
N HIS A 120 -9.60 16.71 -5.01
CA HIS A 120 -10.74 16.00 -5.56
C HIS A 120 -10.26 14.82 -6.39
N VAL A 121 -10.84 13.64 -6.16
CA VAL A 121 -10.62 12.44 -6.97
C VAL A 121 -11.97 11.91 -7.41
N GLU A 122 -12.20 11.94 -8.71
CA GLU A 122 -13.28 11.19 -9.35
C GLU A 122 -12.73 9.89 -9.91
N ARG A 123 -13.29 8.78 -9.47
CA ARG A 123 -13.04 7.47 -10.06
C ARG A 123 -14.30 7.03 -10.76
N MET A 124 -14.28 7.21 -12.06
CA MET A 124 -15.38 6.83 -12.93
C MET A 124 -15.24 5.39 -13.44
N ASP A 125 -14.06 4.81 -13.35
CA ASP A 125 -13.76 3.55 -13.99
C ASP A 125 -13.87 2.37 -13.04
N LEU A 126 -14.39 1.27 -13.56
CA LEU A 126 -14.08 -0.06 -13.06
C LEU A 126 -12.55 -0.19 -13.03
N ARG A 127 -12.01 -0.64 -11.91
CA ARG A 127 -10.59 -0.92 -11.79
C ARG A 127 -10.20 -1.83 -12.94
N ASN A 128 -9.32 -1.37 -13.80
CA ASN A 128 -8.73 -2.22 -14.82
C ASN A 128 -7.82 -3.20 -14.10
N GLN A 129 -8.37 -4.38 -13.79
CA GLN A 129 -7.60 -5.44 -13.15
C GLN A 129 -6.86 -6.19 -14.24
N ASP A 130 -5.55 -6.08 -14.22
CA ASP A 130 -4.70 -7.06 -14.89
C ASP A 130 -4.85 -8.40 -14.15
N ARG A 131 -5.82 -9.22 -14.61
CA ARG A 131 -6.12 -10.52 -13.99
C ARG A 131 -4.93 -11.46 -14.06
N GLU A 132 -4.12 -11.37 -15.11
CA GLU A 132 -2.94 -12.21 -15.27
C GLU A 132 -1.88 -11.87 -14.21
N ALA A 133 -1.56 -10.59 -14.05
CA ALA A 133 -0.63 -10.14 -13.02
C ALA A 133 -1.13 -10.46 -11.60
N PHE A 134 -2.45 -10.36 -11.38
CA PHE A 134 -3.06 -10.74 -10.11
C PHE A 134 -2.88 -12.22 -9.80
N TYR A 135 -3.19 -13.13 -10.74
CA TYR A 135 -3.02 -14.57 -10.54
C TYR A 135 -1.55 -14.97 -10.39
N LYS A 136 -0.64 -14.35 -11.15
CA LYS A 136 0.80 -14.52 -10.92
C LYS A 136 1.23 -14.11 -9.50
N GLY A 137 0.60 -13.07 -8.96
CA GLY A 137 0.77 -12.68 -7.55
C GLY A 137 0.29 -13.75 -6.58
N LEU A 138 -0.91 -14.31 -6.80
CA LEU A 138 -1.45 -15.39 -5.97
C LEU A 138 -0.61 -16.69 -6.04
N GLU A 139 -0.10 -17.04 -7.22
CA GLU A 139 0.76 -18.22 -7.41
C GLU A 139 2.02 -18.17 -6.56
N ARG A 140 2.53 -16.98 -6.24
CA ARG A 140 3.67 -16.80 -5.32
C ARG A 140 3.37 -17.27 -3.90
N ASN A 141 2.11 -17.22 -3.49
CA ASN A 141 1.66 -17.70 -2.19
C ASN A 141 1.39 -19.22 -2.20
N GLY A 142 1.34 -19.82 -3.38
CA GLY A 142 1.14 -21.26 -3.58
C GLY A 142 -0.23 -21.61 -4.21
N PRO A 143 -0.36 -22.83 -4.73
CA PRO A 143 -1.55 -23.24 -5.46
C PRO A 143 -2.84 -23.23 -4.61
N LYS A 144 -2.75 -23.36 -3.30
CA LYS A 144 -3.90 -23.24 -2.39
C LYS A 144 -4.52 -21.85 -2.48
N ALA A 145 -3.71 -20.78 -2.47
CA ALA A 145 -4.22 -19.42 -2.57
C ALA A 145 -5.02 -19.19 -3.86
N VAL A 146 -4.54 -19.73 -4.98
CA VAL A 146 -5.25 -19.67 -6.28
C VAL A 146 -6.57 -20.45 -6.24
N ARG A 147 -6.57 -21.66 -5.70
CA ARG A 147 -7.79 -22.50 -5.61
C ARG A 147 -8.86 -21.83 -4.75
N GLU A 148 -8.50 -21.36 -3.57
CA GLU A 148 -9.44 -20.74 -2.65
C GLU A 148 -9.99 -19.42 -3.21
N PHE A 149 -9.15 -18.62 -3.85
CA PHE A 149 -9.62 -17.40 -4.50
C PHE A 149 -10.59 -17.69 -5.63
N ARG A 150 -10.30 -18.68 -6.50
CA ARG A 150 -11.22 -19.09 -7.57
C ARG A 150 -12.54 -19.64 -7.03
N ALA A 151 -12.50 -20.39 -5.95
CA ALA A 151 -13.71 -20.92 -5.32
C ALA A 151 -14.62 -19.84 -4.74
N ALA A 152 -14.02 -18.72 -4.27
CA ALA A 152 -14.77 -17.62 -3.67
C ALA A 152 -15.26 -16.58 -4.68
N PHE A 153 -14.53 -16.36 -5.78
CA PHE A 153 -14.74 -15.21 -6.68
C PHE A 153 -14.64 -15.54 -8.19
N GLY A 154 -14.42 -16.77 -8.55
CA GLY A 154 -14.24 -17.25 -9.95
C GLY A 154 -15.52 -17.57 -10.68
#